data_2e980b43ee62014d3a9c34280a707f76
#
_entry.id   2e980b43ee62014d3a9c34280a707f76
#
_cell.length_a   1.000
_cell.length_b   1.000
_cell.length_c   1.000
_cell.angle_alpha   90.00
_cell.angle_beta   90.00
_cell.angle_gamma   90.00
#
_symmetry.space_group_name_H-M   'P 1'
#
loop_
_entity.id
_entity.type
_entity.pdbx_description
1 polymer ?
#
loop_
_entity_poly.entity_id
_entity_poly.type
_entity_poly.pdbx_seq_one_letter_code
_entity_poly.pdbx_strand_id
1 'polypeptide(L)'
;KANVADTICDLEVNEPIAATPIDPPTMSITITVNTSPLAGTEGKKLTSTQIRDRLIQEAQNNVGITFSENDGNDSFVVSGRGELMLEILLTQMRREGFEMTVSPPKVLYRKDENGNKLEPIEEITMDLDEEHSSKIIDSMNKRKGKLIELKDTGKNKKRLIFHAPTRGLMGYTSRFLTVTKGNGVINRIFHDYGK
;
A
#
# COMPACT_ATOMS: atom_id res chain seq x y z
N LYS A 1 -7.69 -26.39 4.76
CA LYS A 1 -7.45 -25.02 5.23
C LYS A 1 -8.20 -24.10 4.28
N ALA A 2 -9.14 -23.28 4.77
CA ALA A 2 -9.87 -22.33 3.95
C ALA A 2 -9.10 -21.01 3.87
N ASN A 3 -9.12 -20.36 2.71
CA ASN A 3 -8.55 -19.05 2.45
C ASN A 3 -9.65 -17.98 2.40
N VAL A 4 -9.25 -16.71 2.38
CA VAL A 4 -10.18 -15.62 2.15
C VAL A 4 -10.75 -15.73 0.73
N ALA A 5 -12.07 -15.52 0.59
CA ALA A 5 -12.86 -15.68 -0.61
C ALA A 5 -13.16 -17.15 -1.01
N ASP A 6 -12.77 -18.14 -0.23
CA ASP A 6 -13.25 -19.51 -0.40
C ASP A 6 -14.70 -19.63 0.08
N THR A 7 -15.52 -20.35 -0.67
CA THR A 7 -16.89 -20.73 -0.26
C THR A 7 -16.84 -22.10 0.43
N ILE A 8 -17.27 -22.14 1.69
CA ILE A 8 -17.45 -23.40 2.43
C ILE A 8 -18.91 -23.79 2.32
N CYS A 9 -19.20 -24.90 1.70
CA CYS A 9 -20.55 -25.36 1.42
C CYS A 9 -20.68 -26.89 1.51
N ASP A 10 -21.90 -27.40 1.43
CA ASP A 10 -22.18 -28.83 1.31
C ASP A 10 -21.73 -29.35 -0.06
N LEU A 11 -21.50 -30.66 -0.15
CA LEU A 11 -21.04 -31.34 -1.37
C LEU A 11 -22.03 -31.25 -2.56
N GLU A 12 -23.29 -30.93 -2.27
CA GLU A 12 -24.34 -30.76 -3.29
C GLU A 12 -24.32 -29.36 -3.94
N VAL A 13 -23.59 -28.38 -3.35
CA VAL A 13 -23.51 -27.02 -3.85
C VAL A 13 -22.33 -26.89 -4.80
N ASN A 14 -22.59 -26.63 -6.07
CA ASN A 14 -21.59 -26.56 -7.13
C ASN A 14 -21.21 -25.12 -7.52
N GLU A 15 -21.92 -24.12 -7.01
CA GLU A 15 -21.65 -22.71 -7.35
C GLU A 15 -21.09 -21.95 -6.14
N PRO A 16 -19.90 -21.32 -6.26
CA PRO A 16 -19.36 -20.49 -5.19
C PRO A 16 -20.14 -19.17 -5.05
N ILE A 17 -20.18 -18.63 -3.84
CA ILE A 17 -20.68 -17.26 -3.63
C ILE A 17 -19.75 -16.29 -4.33
N ALA A 18 -20.31 -15.35 -5.11
CA ALA A 18 -19.53 -14.32 -5.78
C ALA A 18 -18.76 -13.47 -4.76
N ALA A 19 -17.44 -13.58 -4.80
CA ALA A 19 -16.56 -12.78 -3.93
C ALA A 19 -16.26 -11.44 -4.58
N THR A 20 -16.17 -10.38 -3.75
CA THR A 20 -15.69 -9.07 -4.21
C THR A 20 -14.21 -9.20 -4.58
N PRO A 21 -13.79 -8.74 -5.77
CA PRO A 21 -12.39 -8.76 -6.15
C PRO A 21 -11.54 -8.00 -5.15
N ILE A 22 -10.39 -8.57 -4.81
CA ILE A 22 -9.42 -7.93 -3.92
C ILE A 22 -8.56 -6.99 -4.76
N ASP A 23 -8.41 -5.73 -4.32
CA ASP A 23 -7.57 -4.76 -4.99
C ASP A 23 -6.12 -5.28 -5.14
N PRO A 24 -5.51 -5.10 -6.30
CA PRO A 24 -4.15 -5.54 -6.54
C PRO A 24 -3.14 -4.74 -5.69
N PRO A 25 -1.95 -5.30 -5.39
CA PRO A 25 -0.88 -4.54 -4.78
C PRO A 25 -0.43 -3.41 -5.72
N THR A 26 -0.17 -2.24 -5.14
CA THR A 26 0.25 -1.04 -5.88
C THR A 26 1.72 -0.70 -5.69
N MET A 27 2.35 -1.23 -4.64
CA MET A 27 3.77 -0.98 -4.34
C MET A 27 4.45 -2.18 -3.70
N SER A 28 5.78 -2.20 -3.78
CA SER A 28 6.60 -3.25 -3.22
C SER A 28 7.83 -2.69 -2.52
N ILE A 29 8.33 -3.47 -1.57
CA ILE A 29 9.63 -3.30 -0.93
C ILE A 29 10.45 -4.57 -1.12
N THR A 30 11.77 -4.44 -1.07
CA THR A 30 12.66 -5.60 -1.01
C THR A 30 13.24 -5.71 0.40
N ILE A 31 13.13 -6.88 0.98
CA ILE A 31 13.67 -7.21 2.30
C ILE A 31 14.86 -8.14 2.10
N THR A 32 15.98 -7.85 2.77
CA THR A 32 17.19 -8.68 2.76
C THR A 32 17.72 -8.86 4.19
N VAL A 33 18.58 -9.82 4.39
CA VAL A 33 19.30 -9.96 5.66
C VAL A 33 20.13 -8.71 5.95
N ASN A 34 20.26 -8.35 7.22
CA ASN A 34 21.13 -7.26 7.63
C ASN A 34 22.59 -7.70 7.58
N THR A 35 23.36 -7.13 6.65
CA THR A 35 24.79 -7.37 6.49
C THR A 35 25.67 -6.30 7.15
N SER A 36 25.07 -5.38 7.92
CA SER A 36 25.79 -4.34 8.66
C SER A 36 26.73 -4.96 9.70
N PRO A 37 27.87 -4.33 10.02
CA PRO A 37 28.73 -4.73 11.15
C PRO A 37 28.03 -4.71 12.51
N LEU A 38 26.89 -4.01 12.61
CA LEU A 38 26.07 -3.90 13.82
C LEU A 38 24.91 -4.92 13.83
N ALA A 39 24.86 -5.85 12.88
CA ALA A 39 23.82 -6.88 12.84
C ALA A 39 23.82 -7.72 14.13
N GLY A 40 22.62 -7.94 14.68
CA GLY A 40 22.41 -8.69 15.93
C GLY A 40 22.47 -7.87 17.21
N THR A 41 22.58 -6.54 17.10
CA THR A 41 22.58 -5.65 18.28
C THR A 41 21.17 -5.37 18.80
N GLU A 42 20.18 -5.27 17.92
CA GLU A 42 18.79 -4.94 18.28
C GLU A 42 17.83 -6.14 18.15
N GLY A 43 18.11 -7.08 17.26
CA GLY A 43 17.29 -8.26 17.00
C GLY A 43 18.10 -9.56 17.02
N LYS A 44 17.42 -10.68 17.33
CA LYS A 44 18.04 -12.02 17.34
C LYS A 44 17.66 -12.86 16.12
N LYS A 45 16.66 -12.43 15.33
CA LYS A 45 16.19 -13.12 14.13
C LYS A 45 16.79 -12.48 12.88
N LEU A 46 17.93 -13.03 12.45
CA LEU A 46 18.82 -12.44 11.45
C LEU A 46 18.90 -13.27 10.17
N THR A 47 18.44 -14.54 10.21
CA THR A 47 18.68 -15.46 9.09
C THR A 47 17.63 -15.28 7.99
N SER A 48 18.06 -15.48 6.76
CA SER A 48 17.22 -15.49 5.57
C SER A 48 16.01 -16.43 5.73
N THR A 49 16.24 -17.64 6.25
CA THR A 49 15.17 -18.62 6.49
C THR A 49 14.11 -18.11 7.46
N GLN A 50 14.51 -17.49 8.57
CA GLN A 50 13.56 -16.94 9.55
C GLN A 50 12.70 -15.81 8.93
N ILE A 51 13.33 -14.90 8.17
CA ILE A 51 12.64 -13.82 7.47
C ILE A 51 11.66 -14.40 6.45
N ARG A 52 12.11 -15.37 5.65
CA ARG A 52 11.30 -16.06 4.64
C ARG A 52 10.06 -16.70 5.26
N ASP A 53 10.22 -17.52 6.28
CA ASP A 53 9.13 -18.25 6.92
C ASP A 53 8.08 -17.29 7.50
N ARG A 54 8.53 -16.18 8.10
CA ARG A 54 7.65 -15.13 8.61
C ARG A 54 6.86 -14.44 7.49
N LEU A 55 7.52 -14.14 6.35
CA LEU A 55 6.86 -13.50 5.19
C LEU A 55 5.86 -14.44 4.51
N ILE A 56 6.16 -15.74 4.42
CA ILE A 56 5.21 -16.75 3.94
C ILE A 56 3.98 -16.81 4.84
N GLN A 57 4.18 -16.83 6.16
CA GLN A 57 3.10 -16.82 7.12
C GLN A 57 2.22 -15.55 6.98
N GLU A 58 2.83 -14.39 6.77
CA GLU A 58 2.09 -13.16 6.55
C GLU A 58 1.24 -13.23 5.27
N ALA A 59 1.84 -13.64 4.15
CA ALA A 59 1.13 -13.75 2.87
C ALA A 59 -0.03 -14.77 2.90
N GLN A 60 0.06 -15.82 3.74
CA GLN A 60 -1.02 -16.78 3.94
C GLN A 60 -2.20 -16.21 4.76
N ASN A 61 -1.93 -15.29 5.67
CA ASN A 61 -2.92 -14.74 6.59
C ASN A 61 -3.47 -13.39 6.14
N ASN A 62 -2.74 -12.68 5.27
CA ASN A 62 -3.07 -11.33 4.81
C ASN A 62 -3.15 -11.28 3.29
N VAL A 63 -4.37 -11.32 2.75
CA VAL A 63 -4.65 -11.30 1.31
C VAL A 63 -4.21 -10.01 0.60
N GLY A 64 -3.94 -8.94 1.34
CA GLY A 64 -3.44 -7.68 0.80
C GLY A 64 -1.94 -7.65 0.58
N ILE A 65 -1.21 -8.69 1.03
CA ILE A 65 0.24 -8.81 0.91
C ILE A 65 0.57 -9.99 0.01
N THR A 66 1.46 -9.77 -0.95
CA THR A 66 2.06 -10.83 -1.75
C THR A 66 3.55 -10.91 -1.50
N PHE A 67 4.07 -12.12 -1.58
CA PHE A 67 5.47 -12.43 -1.34
C PHE A 67 6.05 -13.18 -2.53
N SER A 68 7.26 -12.83 -2.93
CA SER A 68 8.05 -13.56 -3.92
C SER A 68 9.54 -13.55 -3.55
N GLU A 69 10.25 -14.60 -3.92
CA GLU A 69 11.69 -14.72 -3.74
C GLU A 69 12.40 -14.31 -5.03
N ASN A 70 13.50 -13.60 -4.93
CA ASN A 70 14.38 -13.36 -6.07
C ASN A 70 15.35 -14.52 -6.22
N ASP A 71 15.46 -15.09 -7.40
CA ASP A 71 16.37 -16.20 -7.70
C ASP A 71 17.81 -15.84 -7.36
N GLY A 72 18.44 -16.67 -6.50
CA GLY A 72 19.86 -16.65 -6.20
C GLY A 72 20.35 -15.62 -5.18
N ASN A 73 19.49 -14.80 -4.60
CA ASN A 73 19.85 -13.87 -3.53
C ASN A 73 18.88 -14.03 -2.35
N ASP A 74 19.40 -13.95 -1.11
CA ASP A 74 18.62 -13.90 0.12
C ASP A 74 17.79 -12.59 0.20
N SER A 75 17.01 -12.32 -0.87
CA SER A 75 16.21 -11.14 -1.02
C SER A 75 14.75 -11.49 -1.35
N PHE A 76 13.84 -10.84 -0.67
CA PHE A 76 12.42 -11.10 -0.70
C PHE A 76 11.68 -9.85 -1.16
N VAL A 77 10.85 -9.98 -2.19
CA VAL A 77 9.97 -8.90 -2.64
C VAL A 77 8.62 -9.07 -1.96
N VAL A 78 8.23 -8.07 -1.21
CA VAL A 78 6.94 -7.99 -0.54
C VAL A 78 6.14 -6.85 -1.16
N SER A 79 4.95 -7.17 -1.65
CA SER A 79 4.07 -6.19 -2.28
C SER A 79 2.78 -6.02 -1.49
N GLY A 80 2.29 -4.80 -1.43
CA GLY A 80 1.08 -4.45 -0.68
C GLY A 80 0.26 -3.37 -1.39
N ARG A 81 -0.95 -3.14 -0.90
CA ARG A 81 -1.88 -2.15 -1.47
C ARG A 81 -1.50 -0.71 -1.16
N GLY A 82 -0.58 -0.48 -0.23
CA GLY A 82 -0.17 0.85 0.15
C GLY A 82 0.96 0.88 1.17
N GLU A 83 1.51 2.06 1.36
CA GLU A 83 2.64 2.35 2.24
C GLU A 83 2.39 1.89 3.69
N LEU A 84 1.21 2.23 4.23
CA LEU A 84 0.85 1.91 5.61
C LEU A 84 0.84 0.40 5.89
N MET A 85 0.35 -0.42 4.95
CA MET A 85 0.31 -1.88 5.11
C MET A 85 1.71 -2.46 5.22
N LEU A 86 2.63 -2.01 4.37
CA LEU A 86 4.03 -2.43 4.41
C LEU A 86 4.74 -1.95 5.69
N GLU A 87 4.44 -0.72 6.14
CA GLU A 87 5.00 -0.16 7.38
C GLU A 87 4.52 -0.93 8.62
N ILE A 88 3.25 -1.31 8.67
CA ILE A 88 2.70 -2.14 9.76
C ILE A 88 3.43 -3.48 9.81
N LEU A 89 3.58 -4.17 8.68
CA LEU A 89 4.33 -5.42 8.60
C LEU A 89 5.75 -5.28 9.15
N LEU A 90 6.49 -4.28 8.66
CA LEU A 90 7.87 -4.03 9.10
C LEU A 90 7.95 -3.74 10.61
N THR A 91 7.00 -2.95 11.12
CA THR A 91 6.92 -2.62 12.54
C THR A 91 6.63 -3.85 13.39
N GLN A 92 5.74 -4.72 12.95
CA GLN A 92 5.45 -5.98 13.63
C GLN A 92 6.67 -6.91 13.64
N MET A 93 7.34 -7.08 12.49
CA MET A 93 8.55 -7.89 12.39
C MET A 93 9.66 -7.36 13.33
N ARG A 94 9.87 -6.05 13.40
CA ARG A 94 10.81 -5.45 14.36
C ARG A 94 10.45 -5.78 15.81
N ARG A 95 9.19 -5.68 16.18
CA ARG A 95 8.71 -6.04 17.55
C ARG A 95 8.88 -7.53 17.85
N GLU A 96 8.81 -8.37 16.84
CA GLU A 96 9.07 -9.81 16.95
C GLU A 96 10.58 -10.16 17.06
N GLY A 97 11.47 -9.17 16.96
CA GLY A 97 12.91 -9.29 17.06
C GLY A 97 13.61 -9.63 15.74
N PHE A 98 12.98 -9.36 14.60
CA PHE A 98 13.64 -9.44 13.30
C PHE A 98 14.47 -8.19 13.06
N GLU A 99 15.67 -8.40 12.53
CA GLU A 99 16.58 -7.37 12.08
C GLU A 99 16.88 -7.61 10.59
N MET A 100 16.52 -6.64 9.75
CA MET A 100 16.56 -6.79 8.30
C MET A 100 16.87 -5.46 7.63
N THR A 101 17.37 -5.52 6.41
CA THR A 101 17.53 -4.36 5.52
C THR A 101 16.32 -4.26 4.61
N VAL A 102 15.78 -3.04 4.47
CA VAL A 102 14.57 -2.78 3.66
C VAL A 102 14.90 -1.72 2.62
N SER A 103 14.53 -2.00 1.36
CA SER A 103 14.66 -1.01 0.28
C SER A 103 13.59 0.08 0.37
N PRO A 104 13.82 1.26 -0.22
CA PRO A 104 12.72 2.21 -0.45
C PRO A 104 11.58 1.57 -1.23
N PRO A 105 10.31 1.96 -0.96
CA PRO A 105 9.17 1.42 -1.67
C PRO A 105 9.20 1.80 -3.16
N LYS A 106 8.79 0.86 -4.01
CA LYS A 106 8.68 1.04 -5.45
C LYS A 106 7.24 0.81 -5.88
N VAL A 107 6.75 1.64 -6.79
CA VAL A 107 5.42 1.48 -7.39
C VAL A 107 5.45 0.34 -8.40
N LEU A 108 4.40 -0.49 -8.37
CA LEU A 108 4.24 -1.61 -9.29
C LEU A 108 3.55 -1.13 -10.56
N TYR A 109 4.26 -1.27 -11.68
CA TYR A 109 3.74 -0.93 -13.00
C TYR A 109 3.17 -2.17 -13.68
N ARG A 110 2.16 -1.97 -14.53
CA ARG A 110 1.66 -2.99 -15.46
C ARG A 110 1.96 -2.59 -16.90
N LYS A 111 1.87 -3.54 -17.81
CA LYS A 111 1.90 -3.26 -19.26
C LYS A 111 0.51 -3.51 -19.82
N ASP A 112 0.04 -2.62 -20.70
CA ASP A 112 -1.16 -2.85 -21.50
C ASP A 112 -0.88 -3.86 -22.63
N GLU A 113 -1.92 -4.20 -23.40
CA GLU A 113 -1.82 -5.13 -24.54
C GLU A 113 -0.85 -4.62 -25.62
N ASN A 114 -0.61 -3.33 -25.67
CA ASN A 114 0.31 -2.68 -26.62
C ASN A 114 1.74 -2.52 -26.06
N GLY A 115 2.00 -3.02 -24.85
CA GLY A 115 3.30 -2.94 -24.19
C GLY A 115 3.58 -1.61 -23.48
N ASN A 116 2.64 -0.65 -23.45
CA ASN A 116 2.80 0.62 -22.74
C ASN A 116 2.77 0.41 -21.24
N LYS A 117 3.60 1.18 -20.55
CA LYS A 117 3.69 1.14 -19.09
C LYS A 117 2.53 1.89 -18.47
N LEU A 118 1.78 1.21 -17.62
CA LEU A 118 0.69 1.77 -16.83
C LEU A 118 1.10 1.85 -15.35
N GLU A 119 0.75 2.96 -14.69
CA GLU A 119 0.94 3.14 -13.26
C GLU A 119 -0.40 3.04 -12.50
N PRO A 120 -0.38 2.58 -11.24
CA PRO A 120 -1.60 2.53 -10.44
C PRO A 120 -2.07 3.94 -10.09
N ILE A 121 -3.34 4.18 -10.30
CA ILE A 121 -4.04 5.43 -9.99
C ILE A 121 -4.94 5.15 -8.78
N GLU A 122 -4.90 6.04 -7.81
CA GLU A 122 -5.76 6.00 -6.64
C GLU A 122 -6.81 7.10 -6.72
N GLU A 123 -8.01 6.80 -6.24
CA GLU A 123 -9.01 7.78 -5.89
C GLU A 123 -8.77 8.24 -4.45
N ILE A 124 -8.66 9.54 -4.27
CA ILE A 124 -8.38 10.15 -2.97
C ILE A 124 -9.56 11.04 -2.59
N THR A 125 -10.22 10.71 -1.49
CA THR A 125 -11.24 11.53 -0.88
C THR A 125 -10.65 12.28 0.31
N MET A 126 -10.76 13.60 0.29
CA MET A 126 -10.24 14.48 1.34
C MET A 126 -11.35 15.37 1.88
N ASP A 127 -11.60 15.30 3.18
CA ASP A 127 -12.48 16.22 3.91
C ASP A 127 -11.63 17.20 4.70
N LEU A 128 -11.85 18.49 4.52
CA LEU A 128 -11.02 19.55 5.12
C LEU A 128 -11.78 20.87 5.25
N ASP A 129 -11.24 21.77 6.05
CA ASP A 129 -11.76 23.12 6.18
C ASP A 129 -11.47 23.94 4.91
N GLU A 130 -12.45 24.76 4.48
CA GLU A 130 -12.40 25.53 3.24
C GLU A 130 -11.10 26.34 3.08
N GLU A 131 -10.61 26.92 4.18
CA GLU A 131 -9.37 27.73 4.17
C GLU A 131 -8.13 27.00 3.64
N HIS A 132 -8.12 25.65 3.70
CA HIS A 132 -7.01 24.81 3.24
C HIS A 132 -7.16 24.31 1.82
N SER A 133 -8.36 24.44 1.22
CA SER A 133 -8.70 23.79 -0.07
C SER A 133 -7.78 24.20 -1.21
N SER A 134 -7.50 25.49 -1.37
CA SER A 134 -6.61 26.00 -2.44
C SER A 134 -5.20 25.42 -2.35
N LYS A 135 -4.62 25.38 -1.14
CA LYS A 135 -3.28 24.83 -0.90
C LYS A 135 -3.21 23.33 -1.20
N ILE A 136 -4.28 22.60 -0.88
CA ILE A 136 -4.37 21.17 -1.17
C ILE A 136 -4.50 20.92 -2.66
N ILE A 137 -5.35 21.68 -3.37
CA ILE A 137 -5.51 21.59 -4.83
C ILE A 137 -4.17 21.86 -5.54
N ASP A 138 -3.47 22.93 -5.18
CA ASP A 138 -2.14 23.25 -5.74
C ASP A 138 -1.12 22.15 -5.47
N SER A 139 -1.14 21.59 -4.26
CA SER A 139 -0.24 20.50 -3.88
C SER A 139 -0.52 19.23 -4.67
N MET A 140 -1.79 18.91 -4.91
CA MET A 140 -2.20 17.73 -5.68
C MET A 140 -1.89 17.90 -7.17
N ASN A 141 -2.12 19.08 -7.75
CA ASN A 141 -1.77 19.39 -9.13
C ASN A 141 -0.27 19.17 -9.41
N LYS A 142 0.61 19.59 -8.50
CA LYS A 142 2.07 19.35 -8.58
C LYS A 142 2.43 17.87 -8.54
N ARG A 143 1.56 17.03 -7.97
CA ARG A 143 1.70 15.58 -7.86
C ARG A 143 0.97 14.80 -8.96
N LYS A 144 0.54 15.52 -10.01
CA LYS A 144 -0.25 14.98 -11.12
C LYS A 144 -1.63 14.46 -10.70
N GLY A 145 -2.16 14.94 -9.60
CA GLY A 145 -3.54 14.68 -9.19
C GLY A 145 -4.51 15.47 -10.06
N LYS A 146 -5.52 14.79 -10.57
CA LYS A 146 -6.63 15.39 -11.32
C LYS A 146 -7.82 15.55 -10.38
N LEU A 147 -8.28 16.78 -10.16
CA LEU A 147 -9.50 17.05 -9.40
C LEU A 147 -10.70 16.50 -10.18
N ILE A 148 -11.45 15.62 -9.57
CA ILE A 148 -12.65 14.98 -10.11
C ILE A 148 -13.88 15.72 -9.60
N GLU A 149 -13.92 15.98 -8.30
CA GLU A 149 -15.08 16.60 -7.66
C GLU A 149 -14.67 17.52 -6.51
N LEU A 150 -15.44 18.60 -6.34
CA LEU A 150 -15.37 19.50 -5.20
C LEU A 150 -16.80 19.73 -4.71
N LYS A 151 -17.08 19.34 -3.46
CA LYS A 151 -18.37 19.49 -2.82
C LYS A 151 -18.26 20.31 -1.55
N ASP A 152 -19.24 21.21 -1.33
CA ASP A 152 -19.47 21.80 -0.02
C ASP A 152 -20.21 20.80 0.88
N THR A 153 -19.64 20.52 2.04
CA THR A 153 -20.23 19.62 3.04
C THR A 153 -20.86 20.37 4.22
N GLY A 154 -20.96 21.70 4.10
CA GLY A 154 -21.52 22.60 5.10
C GLY A 154 -20.55 23.00 6.21
N LYS A 155 -20.86 24.04 6.97
CA LYS A 155 -20.03 24.56 8.08
C LYS A 155 -18.58 24.87 7.71
N ASN A 156 -18.33 25.52 6.56
CA ASN A 156 -17.00 25.83 6.05
C ASN A 156 -16.11 24.61 5.77
N LYS A 157 -16.70 23.44 5.47
CA LYS A 157 -15.97 22.22 5.10
C LYS A 157 -16.20 21.86 3.64
N LYS A 158 -15.13 21.36 3.02
CA LYS A 158 -15.14 20.88 1.63
C LYS A 158 -14.67 19.45 1.53
N ARG A 159 -15.28 18.72 0.62
CA ARG A 159 -14.82 17.41 0.15
C ARG A 159 -14.20 17.57 -1.21
N LEU A 160 -12.98 17.09 -1.34
CA LEU A 160 -12.23 17.05 -2.58
C LEU A 160 -12.04 15.58 -2.98
N ILE A 161 -12.33 15.25 -4.24
CA ILE A 161 -12.04 13.92 -4.79
C ILE A 161 -11.02 14.10 -5.93
N PHE A 162 -9.92 13.36 -5.84
CA PHE A 162 -8.85 13.37 -6.84
C PHE A 162 -8.58 11.96 -7.37
N HIS A 163 -8.19 11.88 -8.64
CA HIS A 163 -7.44 10.73 -9.16
C HIS A 163 -5.98 11.11 -9.27
N ALA A 164 -5.09 10.35 -8.66
CA ALA A 164 -3.66 10.64 -8.71
C ALA A 164 -2.81 9.36 -8.75
N PRO A 165 -1.62 9.41 -9.39
CA PRO A 165 -0.73 8.26 -9.41
C PRO A 165 -0.19 7.97 -8.00
N THR A 166 -0.17 6.68 -7.63
CA THR A 166 0.34 6.22 -6.32
C THR A 166 1.71 6.78 -5.98
N ARG A 167 2.62 6.89 -6.97
CA ARG A 167 3.96 7.48 -6.77
C ARG A 167 3.92 8.94 -6.31
N GLY A 168 2.92 9.70 -6.73
CA GLY A 168 2.73 11.10 -6.32
C GLY A 168 2.21 11.23 -4.88
N LEU A 169 1.66 10.16 -4.33
CA LEU A 169 1.01 10.14 -3.02
C LEU A 169 1.90 9.61 -1.89
N MET A 170 3.08 9.10 -2.22
CA MET A 170 4.04 8.62 -1.21
C MET A 170 4.40 9.75 -0.26
N GLY A 171 4.25 9.51 1.05
CA GLY A 171 4.46 10.50 2.12
C GLY A 171 3.47 11.68 2.13
N TYR A 172 2.44 11.68 1.27
CA TYR A 172 1.51 12.81 1.17
C TYR A 172 0.60 12.96 2.39
N THR A 173 0.22 11.86 3.01
CA THR A 173 -0.68 11.88 4.18
C THR A 173 -0.14 12.74 5.31
N SER A 174 1.14 12.64 5.64
CA SER A 174 1.78 13.48 6.67
C SER A 174 1.73 14.97 6.30
N ARG A 175 2.01 15.30 5.03
CA ARG A 175 1.93 16.68 4.54
C ARG A 175 0.51 17.22 4.59
N PHE A 176 -0.48 16.41 4.20
CA PHE A 176 -1.90 16.76 4.26
C PHE A 176 -2.32 17.08 5.69
N LEU A 177 -2.00 16.23 6.65
CA LEU A 177 -2.28 16.45 8.07
C LEU A 177 -1.61 17.73 8.61
N THR A 178 -0.38 18.01 8.19
CA THR A 178 0.31 19.24 8.57
C THR A 178 -0.41 20.47 8.03
N VAL A 179 -0.80 20.49 6.76
CA VAL A 179 -1.51 21.61 6.13
C VAL A 179 -2.87 21.85 6.76
N THR A 180 -3.59 20.78 7.08
CA THR A 180 -4.93 20.82 7.69
C THR A 180 -4.89 20.91 9.22
N LYS A 181 -3.70 21.12 9.81
CA LYS A 181 -3.52 21.21 11.29
C LYS A 181 -4.09 19.99 12.04
N GLY A 182 -4.10 18.82 11.39
CA GLY A 182 -4.64 17.58 11.95
C GLY A 182 -6.16 17.39 11.82
N ASN A 183 -6.90 18.40 11.33
CA ASN A 183 -8.36 18.36 11.24
C ASN A 183 -8.89 17.73 9.93
N GLY A 184 -8.01 17.51 8.94
CA GLY A 184 -8.39 16.91 7.68
C GLY A 184 -8.48 15.38 7.77
N VAL A 185 -9.41 14.81 7.00
CA VAL A 185 -9.52 13.36 6.80
C VAL A 185 -9.13 13.04 5.37
N ILE A 186 -8.27 12.06 5.19
CA ILE A 186 -7.86 11.57 3.87
C ILE A 186 -8.10 10.07 3.79
N ASN A 187 -8.78 9.65 2.72
CA ASN A 187 -8.98 8.25 2.38
C ASN A 187 -8.44 7.99 0.97
N ARG A 188 -7.81 6.85 0.77
CA ARG A 188 -7.17 6.45 -0.50
C ARG A 188 -7.59 5.04 -0.83
N ILE A 189 -8.10 4.84 -2.04
CA ILE A 189 -8.48 3.53 -2.57
C ILE A 189 -7.87 3.36 -3.97
N PHE A 190 -7.56 2.12 -4.33
CA PHE A 190 -7.16 1.83 -5.70
C PHE A 190 -8.32 2.12 -6.64
N HIS A 191 -8.06 2.80 -7.76
CA HIS A 191 -9.05 3.13 -8.77
C HIS A 191 -8.84 2.31 -10.04
N ASP A 192 -7.71 2.49 -10.71
CA ASP A 192 -7.38 1.82 -11.97
C ASP A 192 -5.89 1.94 -12.29
N TYR A 193 -5.48 1.43 -13.45
CA TYR A 193 -4.15 1.65 -14.03
C TYR A 193 -4.23 2.68 -15.16
N GLY A 194 -3.42 3.74 -15.09
CA GLY A 194 -3.35 4.82 -16.06
C GLY A 194 -1.95 5.04 -16.65
N LYS A 195 -1.86 5.88 -17.70
CA LYS A 195 -0.59 6.28 -18.33
C LYS A 195 0.08 7.43 -17.61
#